data_e9c931e591c508496f85239ed80ec57c
#
_entry.id   e9c931e591c508496f85239ed80ec57c
#
_cell.length_a   1.000
_cell.length_b   1.000
_cell.length_c   1.000
_cell.angle_alpha   90.00
_cell.angle_beta   90.00
_cell.angle_gamma   90.00
#
_symmetry.space_group_name_H-M   'P 1'
#
loop_
_entity.id
_entity.type
_entity.pdbx_description
1 polymer ?
#
loop_
_entity_poly.entity_id
_entity_poly.type
_entity_poly.pdbx_seq_one_letter_code
_entity_poly.pdbx_strand_id
1 'polypeptide(L)'
;MLFGTLSLAFFVCLLFGVAVVVRVSGLEGACNSAGAWGMSVPAGVSVIALFLVGILFFREWRQDQTQLALLPWILLMAAGGSNLLERLYFGCVMDYVRWLALPAFNLADVVLTVSVVFLVVKGYKHD
;
A
#
# COMPACT_ATOMS: atom_id res chain seq x y z
N MET A 1 20.85 0.54 0.10
CA MET A 1 20.04 1.76 0.28
C MET A 1 19.49 2.29 -1.04
N LEU A 2 20.32 2.57 -2.02
CA LEU A 2 19.87 3.09 -3.32
C LEU A 2 18.82 2.19 -4.01
N PHE A 3 19.02 0.87 -4.02
CA PHE A 3 18.05 -0.08 -4.58
C PHE A 3 16.67 0.01 -3.91
N GLY A 4 16.62 0.04 -2.58
CA GLY A 4 15.36 0.11 -1.84
C GLY A 4 14.59 1.41 -2.10
N THR A 5 15.30 2.55 -2.15
CA THR A 5 14.68 3.85 -2.42
C THR A 5 14.19 3.99 -3.85
N LEU A 6 14.96 3.52 -4.84
CA LEU A 6 14.55 3.51 -6.24
C LEU A 6 13.36 2.59 -6.48
N SER A 7 13.36 1.40 -5.87
CA SER A 7 12.24 0.46 -5.95
C SER A 7 10.98 1.02 -5.31
N LEU A 8 11.09 1.64 -4.13
CA LEU A 8 9.96 2.27 -3.46
C LEU A 8 9.37 3.39 -4.33
N ALA A 9 10.21 4.30 -4.83
CA ALA A 9 9.76 5.38 -5.70
C ALA A 9 9.08 4.84 -6.97
N PHE A 10 9.65 3.81 -7.59
CA PHE A 10 9.06 3.16 -8.76
C PHE A 10 7.66 2.60 -8.47
N PHE A 11 7.49 1.82 -7.40
CA PHE A 11 6.20 1.23 -7.07
C PHE A 11 5.16 2.26 -6.63
N VAL A 12 5.56 3.32 -5.91
CA VAL A 12 4.66 4.44 -5.58
C VAL A 12 4.18 5.12 -6.85
N CYS A 13 5.09 5.45 -7.78
CA CYS A 13 4.74 6.08 -9.05
C CYS A 13 3.85 5.17 -9.90
N LEU A 14 4.12 3.87 -9.93
CA LEU A 14 3.32 2.89 -10.66
C LEU A 14 1.88 2.83 -10.11
N LEU A 15 1.73 2.62 -8.82
CA LEU A 15 0.41 2.50 -8.19
C LEU A 15 -0.37 3.81 -8.24
N PHE A 16 0.28 4.94 -7.99
CA PHE A 16 -0.36 6.25 -8.11
C PHE A 16 -0.71 6.57 -9.57
N GLY A 17 0.13 6.20 -10.52
CA GLY A 17 -0.15 6.33 -11.94
C GLY A 17 -1.38 5.52 -12.39
N VAL A 18 -1.52 4.30 -11.90
CA VAL A 18 -2.74 3.49 -12.12
C VAL A 18 -3.97 4.20 -11.56
N ALA A 19 -3.88 4.74 -10.36
CA ALA A 19 -4.97 5.50 -9.73
C ALA A 19 -5.40 6.72 -10.57
N VAL A 20 -4.43 7.46 -11.11
CA VAL A 20 -4.70 8.60 -12.00
C VAL A 20 -5.37 8.13 -13.29
N VAL A 21 -4.86 7.07 -13.92
CA VAL A 21 -5.45 6.51 -15.14
C VAL A 21 -6.89 6.07 -14.92
N VAL A 22 -7.17 5.39 -13.82
CA VAL A 22 -8.55 4.99 -13.46
C VAL A 22 -9.46 6.21 -13.34
N ARG A 23 -9.00 7.28 -12.68
CA ARG A 23 -9.81 8.51 -12.53
C ARG A 23 -10.12 9.17 -13.87
N VAL A 24 -9.15 9.29 -14.77
CA VAL A 24 -9.34 9.94 -16.07
C VAL A 24 -10.06 9.06 -17.09
N SER A 25 -10.07 7.74 -16.91
CA SER A 25 -10.77 6.80 -17.78
C SER A 25 -12.29 6.83 -17.65
N GLY A 26 -12.82 7.49 -16.61
CA GLY A 26 -14.26 7.50 -16.31
C GLY A 26 -14.78 6.19 -15.73
N LEU A 27 -13.90 5.32 -15.25
CA LEU A 27 -14.28 4.08 -14.58
C LEU A 27 -15.01 4.40 -13.28
N GLU A 28 -16.20 3.82 -13.10
CA GLU A 28 -16.98 4.03 -11.89
C GLU A 28 -16.33 3.39 -10.69
N GLY A 29 -16.30 4.12 -9.58
CA GLY A 29 -15.73 3.66 -8.33
C GLY A 29 -16.30 4.40 -7.14
N ALA A 30 -16.06 3.84 -5.96
CA ALA A 30 -16.43 4.49 -4.69
C ALA A 30 -15.27 5.40 -4.22
N CYS A 31 -15.60 6.63 -3.87
CA CYS A 31 -14.65 7.57 -3.28
C CYS A 31 -14.50 7.29 -1.78
N ASN A 32 -13.37 6.69 -1.38
CA ASN A 32 -13.08 6.33 0.00
C ASN A 32 -12.10 7.34 0.61
N SER A 33 -12.61 8.21 1.50
CA SER A 33 -11.81 9.21 2.21
C SER A 33 -11.12 8.68 3.48
N ALA A 34 -11.48 7.46 3.90
CA ALA A 34 -11.02 6.85 5.14
C ALA A 34 -10.47 5.46 4.93
N GLY A 35 -9.65 4.83 5.47
CA GLY A 35 -9.19 3.45 5.54
C GLY A 35 -9.17 2.63 4.25
N ALA A 36 -8.74 1.38 4.39
CA ALA A 36 -8.78 0.37 3.33
C ALA A 36 -9.96 -0.59 3.55
N TRP A 37 -10.40 -1.28 2.48
CA TRP A 37 -11.46 -2.31 2.55
C TRP A 37 -12.77 -1.82 3.20
N GLY A 38 -13.14 -0.56 2.97
CA GLY A 38 -14.38 0.02 3.49
C GLY A 38 -14.36 0.32 4.99
N MET A 39 -13.24 0.15 5.67
CA MET A 39 -13.08 0.53 7.07
C MET A 39 -12.91 2.04 7.22
N SER A 40 -13.71 2.66 8.07
CA SER A 40 -13.55 4.07 8.42
C SER A 40 -12.43 4.22 9.44
N VAL A 41 -11.25 4.64 8.97
CA VAL A 41 -10.08 4.87 9.81
C VAL A 41 -9.64 6.32 9.67
N PRO A 42 -9.45 7.06 10.80
CA PRO A 42 -8.95 8.43 10.71
C PRO A 42 -7.63 8.54 9.95
N ALA A 43 -7.45 9.58 9.14
CA ALA A 43 -6.25 9.77 8.32
C ALA A 43 -4.94 9.73 9.14
N GLY A 44 -4.97 10.23 10.36
CA GLY A 44 -3.83 10.17 11.27
C GLY A 44 -3.37 8.75 11.61
N VAL A 45 -4.29 7.80 11.70
CA VAL A 45 -3.96 6.38 11.94
C VAL A 45 -3.21 5.80 10.75
N SER A 46 -3.59 6.14 9.53
CA SER A 46 -2.89 5.71 8.32
C SER A 46 -1.44 6.24 8.28
N VAL A 47 -1.22 7.48 8.67
CA VAL A 47 0.11 8.08 8.76
C VAL A 47 0.95 7.37 9.82
N ILE A 48 0.40 7.13 11.01
CA ILE A 48 1.10 6.39 12.08
C ILE A 48 1.43 4.97 11.63
N ALA A 49 0.49 4.28 10.99
CA ALA A 49 0.71 2.92 10.47
C ALA A 49 1.87 2.89 9.45
N LEU A 50 1.92 3.83 8.50
CA LEU A 50 3.02 3.95 7.55
C LEU A 50 4.35 4.24 8.23
N PHE A 51 4.36 5.07 9.25
CA PHE A 51 5.56 5.35 10.03
C PHE A 51 6.09 4.11 10.75
N LEU A 52 5.19 3.33 11.39
CA LEU A 52 5.56 2.07 12.04
C LEU A 52 6.09 1.04 11.03
N VAL A 53 5.43 0.92 9.87
CA VAL A 53 5.92 0.07 8.77
C VAL A 53 7.33 0.53 8.32
N GLY A 54 7.57 1.82 8.23
CA GLY A 54 8.89 2.38 7.91
C GLY A 54 9.97 1.99 8.94
N ILE A 55 9.64 2.01 10.24
CA ILE A 55 10.55 1.54 11.29
C ILE A 55 10.86 0.05 11.14
N LEU A 56 9.83 -0.78 10.90
CA LEU A 56 10.01 -2.22 10.71
C LEU A 56 10.82 -2.53 9.45
N PHE A 57 10.56 -1.81 8.36
CA PHE A 57 11.38 -1.89 7.15
C PHE A 57 12.85 -1.56 7.42
N PHE A 58 13.11 -0.48 8.16
CA PHE A 58 14.48 -0.08 8.50
C PHE A 58 15.20 -1.13 9.35
N ARG A 59 14.48 -1.76 10.30
CA ARG A 59 15.02 -2.87 11.08
C ARG A 59 15.39 -4.06 10.20
N GLU A 60 14.48 -4.49 9.32
CA GLU A 60 14.72 -5.59 8.39
C GLU A 60 15.90 -5.27 7.46
N TRP A 61 15.94 -4.07 6.91
CA TRP A 61 17.01 -3.63 6.04
C TRP A 61 18.39 -3.69 6.73
N ARG A 62 18.44 -3.43 8.03
CA ARG A 62 19.70 -3.55 8.79
C ARG A 62 20.13 -4.99 9.03
N GLN A 63 19.20 -5.92 9.05
CA GLN A 63 19.45 -7.34 9.32
C GLN A 63 19.70 -8.13 8.04
N ASP A 64 18.89 -7.89 7.02
CA ASP A 64 18.95 -8.60 5.74
C ASP A 64 18.71 -7.61 4.59
N GLN A 65 19.72 -7.41 3.77
CA GLN A 65 19.68 -6.50 2.62
C GLN A 65 19.32 -7.22 1.31
N THR A 66 18.91 -8.47 1.38
CA THR A 66 18.49 -9.19 0.18
C THR A 66 17.19 -8.58 -0.39
N GLN A 67 17.09 -8.57 -1.71
CA GLN A 67 15.91 -8.05 -2.39
C GLN A 67 14.64 -8.81 -1.98
N LEU A 68 14.76 -10.12 -1.80
CA LEU A 68 13.63 -10.97 -1.43
C LEU A 68 13.09 -10.66 -0.02
N ALA A 69 13.97 -10.31 0.92
CA ALA A 69 13.59 -9.93 2.28
C ALA A 69 12.91 -8.55 2.32
N LEU A 70 13.38 -7.60 1.50
CA LEU A 70 12.93 -6.22 1.51
C LEU A 70 11.69 -5.96 0.64
N LEU A 71 11.49 -6.75 -0.41
CA LEU A 71 10.43 -6.53 -1.39
C LEU A 71 9.03 -6.40 -0.77
N PRO A 72 8.57 -7.28 0.14
CA PRO A 72 7.23 -7.14 0.72
C PRO A 72 7.06 -5.87 1.56
N TRP A 73 8.11 -5.41 2.22
CA TRP A 73 8.10 -4.13 2.95
C TRP A 73 8.00 -2.93 2.00
N ILE A 74 8.76 -2.97 0.90
CA ILE A 74 8.72 -1.94 -0.15
C ILE A 74 7.33 -1.86 -0.77
N LEU A 75 6.73 -3.00 -1.10
CA LEU A 75 5.39 -3.05 -1.68
C LEU A 75 4.32 -2.57 -0.69
N LEU A 76 4.44 -2.92 0.58
CA LEU A 76 3.53 -2.47 1.64
C LEU A 76 3.58 -0.94 1.80
N MET A 77 4.78 -0.38 1.86
CA MET A 77 4.98 1.07 1.94
C MET A 77 4.49 1.79 0.68
N ALA A 78 4.74 1.21 -0.49
CA ALA A 78 4.29 1.78 -1.76
C ALA A 78 2.77 1.80 -1.88
N ALA A 79 2.10 0.72 -1.50
CA ALA A 79 0.64 0.63 -1.53
C ALA A 79 -0.01 1.62 -0.54
N GLY A 80 0.46 1.64 0.70
CA GLY A 80 -0.02 2.59 1.70
C GLY A 80 0.29 4.04 1.33
N GLY A 81 1.48 4.30 0.81
CA GLY A 81 1.90 5.63 0.34
C GLY A 81 1.07 6.11 -0.84
N SER A 82 0.78 5.24 -1.81
CA SER A 82 -0.09 5.57 -2.96
C SER A 82 -1.50 5.95 -2.51
N ASN A 83 -2.11 5.17 -1.62
CA ASN A 83 -3.43 5.49 -1.06
C ASN A 83 -3.42 6.79 -0.26
N LEU A 84 -2.35 7.07 0.48
CA LEU A 84 -2.20 8.34 1.19
C LEU A 84 -2.07 9.52 0.22
N LEU A 85 -1.26 9.39 -0.83
CA LEU A 85 -1.11 10.43 -1.86
C LEU A 85 -2.43 10.72 -2.57
N GLU A 86 -3.22 9.68 -2.90
CA GLU A 86 -4.55 9.90 -3.47
C GLU A 86 -5.45 10.72 -2.54
N ARG A 87 -5.46 10.41 -1.25
CA ARG A 87 -6.25 11.18 -0.27
C ARG A 87 -5.78 12.62 -0.14
N LEU A 88 -4.47 12.84 -0.13
CA LEU A 88 -3.90 14.19 -0.03
C LEU A 88 -4.16 15.01 -1.30
N TYR A 89 -4.09 14.40 -2.47
CA TYR A 89 -4.21 15.10 -3.73
C TYR A 89 -5.66 15.23 -4.23
N PHE A 90 -6.45 14.15 -4.13
CA PHE A 90 -7.82 14.10 -4.64
C PHE A 90 -8.90 14.12 -3.54
N GLY A 91 -8.53 14.07 -2.27
CA GLY A 91 -9.44 13.99 -1.14
C GLY A 91 -9.94 12.59 -0.82
N CYS A 92 -9.81 11.63 -1.72
CA CYS A 92 -10.23 10.24 -1.52
C CYS A 92 -9.48 9.27 -2.42
N VAL A 93 -9.51 8.00 -2.03
CA VAL A 93 -9.04 6.89 -2.85
C VAL A 93 -10.22 6.38 -3.69
N MET A 94 -9.99 6.14 -4.97
CA MET A 94 -10.99 5.55 -5.84
C MET A 94 -10.95 4.02 -5.75
N ASP A 95 -11.96 3.42 -5.13
CA ASP A 95 -12.13 1.98 -5.03
C ASP A 95 -13.02 1.50 -6.18
N TYR A 96 -12.42 0.88 -7.19
CA TYR A 96 -13.03 0.57 -8.48
C TYR A 96 -13.25 -0.92 -8.74
N VAL A 97 -12.73 -1.81 -7.88
CA VAL A 97 -12.95 -3.25 -7.99
C VAL A 97 -14.09 -3.66 -7.08
N ARG A 98 -15.08 -4.33 -7.63
CA ARG A 98 -16.20 -4.93 -6.90
C ARG A 98 -16.21 -6.42 -7.18
N TRP A 99 -16.04 -7.23 -6.15
CA TRP A 99 -16.00 -8.67 -6.27
C TRP A 99 -16.72 -9.35 -5.10
N LEU A 100 -17.73 -10.19 -5.43
CA LEU A 100 -18.54 -10.90 -4.43
C LEU A 100 -19.16 -9.95 -3.39
N ALA A 101 -19.17 -10.38 -2.12
CA ALA A 101 -19.67 -9.60 -0.98
C ALA A 101 -18.60 -8.72 -0.32
N LEU A 102 -17.40 -8.62 -0.93
CA LEU A 102 -16.34 -7.77 -0.40
C LEU A 102 -16.65 -6.29 -0.59
N PRO A 103 -16.21 -5.41 0.33
CA PRO A 103 -16.21 -3.99 0.09
C PRO A 103 -15.42 -3.64 -1.18
N ALA A 104 -15.79 -2.55 -1.86
CA ALA A 104 -15.02 -2.09 -3.01
C ALA A 104 -13.57 -1.81 -2.60
N PHE A 105 -12.63 -2.11 -3.51
CA PHE A 105 -11.20 -1.98 -3.26
C PHE A 105 -10.46 -1.53 -4.54
N ASN A 106 -9.17 -1.26 -4.41
CA ASN A 106 -8.30 -0.87 -5.50
C ASN A 106 -7.06 -1.77 -5.59
N LEU A 107 -6.22 -1.55 -6.60
CA LEU A 107 -5.00 -2.33 -6.80
C LEU A 107 -4.04 -2.21 -5.61
N ALA A 108 -3.89 -1.03 -5.02
CA ALA A 108 -3.02 -0.82 -3.85
C ALA A 108 -3.49 -1.65 -2.65
N ASP A 109 -4.80 -1.82 -2.44
CA ASP A 109 -5.35 -2.69 -1.39
C ASP A 109 -4.93 -4.15 -1.59
N VAL A 110 -4.93 -4.64 -2.83
CA VAL A 110 -4.47 -6.00 -3.17
C VAL A 110 -2.99 -6.15 -2.87
N VAL A 111 -2.16 -5.21 -3.32
CA VAL A 111 -0.71 -5.23 -3.07
C VAL A 111 -0.42 -5.19 -1.56
N LEU A 112 -1.11 -4.34 -0.82
CA LEU A 112 -1.00 -4.22 0.64
C LEU A 112 -1.34 -5.56 1.31
N THR A 113 -2.48 -6.14 0.96
CA THR A 113 -2.95 -7.40 1.55
C THR A 113 -1.98 -8.55 1.28
N VAL A 114 -1.53 -8.71 0.03
CA VAL A 114 -0.57 -9.76 -0.35
C VAL A 114 0.75 -9.56 0.40
N SER A 115 1.23 -8.33 0.53
CA SER A 115 2.46 -8.02 1.26
C SER A 115 2.36 -8.38 2.74
N VAL A 116 1.23 -8.05 3.40
CA VAL A 116 0.98 -8.40 4.80
C VAL A 116 0.93 -9.91 4.98
N VAL A 117 0.19 -10.62 4.15
CA VAL A 117 0.09 -12.09 4.21
C VAL A 117 1.48 -12.72 4.06
N PHE A 118 2.27 -12.24 3.11
CA PHE A 118 3.64 -12.75 2.91
C PHE A 118 4.52 -12.52 4.15
N LEU A 119 4.47 -11.34 4.76
CA LEU A 119 5.24 -11.02 5.97
C LEU A 119 4.81 -11.88 7.16
N VAL A 120 3.52 -12.11 7.35
CA VAL A 120 2.99 -12.96 8.41
C VAL A 120 3.46 -14.40 8.23
N VAL A 121 3.35 -14.95 7.01
CA VAL A 121 3.80 -16.32 6.71
C VAL A 121 5.31 -16.47 6.89
N LYS A 122 6.08 -15.44 6.48
CA LYS A 122 7.55 -15.42 6.69
C LYS A 122 7.87 -15.42 8.19
N GLY A 123 7.22 -14.57 8.98
CA GLY A 123 7.41 -14.49 10.43
C GLY A 123 7.11 -15.83 11.11
N TYR A 124 6.02 -16.48 10.75
CA TYR A 124 5.63 -17.78 11.33
C TYR A 124 6.63 -18.91 11.06
N LYS A 125 7.36 -18.84 9.93
CA LYS A 125 8.38 -19.86 9.60
C LYS A 125 9.72 -19.66 10.33
N HIS A 126 9.94 -18.50 10.91
CA HIS A 126 11.17 -18.18 11.65
C HIS A 126 11.04 -18.39 13.16
N ASP A 127 9.86 -18.64 13.68
CA ASP A 127 9.59 -19.04 15.05
C ASP A 127 9.51 -20.58 15.18
#